data_bf936ae39a75696af4385a6394f31229
#
_entry.id   bf936ae39a75696af4385a6394f31229
#
_cell.length_a   1.000
_cell.length_b   1.000
_cell.length_c   1.000
_cell.angle_alpha   90.00
_cell.angle_beta   90.00
_cell.angle_gamma   90.00
#
_symmetry.space_group_name_H-M   'P 1'
#
loop_
_entity.id
_entity.type
_entity.pdbx_description
1 polymer ?
#
loop_
_entity_poly.entity_id
_entity_poly.type
_entity_poly.pdbx_seq_one_letter_code
_entity_poly.pdbx_strand_id
1 'polypeptide(L)'
;LHPGTGAYYEMRDYYNRLTEEEIRGNPDMICAMSMLRSMTFEPEESEKWYEILKEYIRHMDRGDSDYRRVCGLQSYLEIGLPHRGTEGLAKKLPAVAKLLTSKTVALPEMSVTSNLPSLLRGGKDFSEWVPKDKGLYNTIRIPVEMVLGRYGVGLGDIALTESLLEKGEDVSGRFLSLTALQEELRARGTPEMEFVLAALLVRTLLTAGNTGKARDLLLQFRAEAVERGATRLLPNIDAMRCRLSLLDGGTFASVWFSELAPNEAVFYGMERYRYLTKVRCCIKHRQYHAALLLLGRMLDYTRRYARPLDMLETLILISICRYRMESDDWREHFASALELGWKYGYVAVFTREGAALLPLLERFDHRAVKPDYWEKILSGTVVQAGYYGQYLRPPDIPLTRLTQMETLILRLISQDKSNEEICALLDIKMPTAKTHVRNLFKKLKVSSRAEAQKAARRLGLV
;
A
#
# COMPACT_ATOMS: atom_id res chain seq x y z
N LEU A 1 -27.16 -9.59 6.25
CA LEU A 1 -25.92 -8.85 6.47
C LEU A 1 -24.74 -9.78 6.22
N HIS A 2 -24.17 -9.74 5.01
CA HIS A 2 -23.08 -10.65 4.65
C HIS A 2 -21.72 -10.02 4.95
N PRO A 3 -20.92 -10.68 5.77
CA PRO A 3 -19.59 -10.20 6.18
C PRO A 3 -18.59 -10.09 5.03
N GLY A 4 -18.80 -10.76 3.92
CA GLY A 4 -17.85 -10.82 2.82
C GLY A 4 -17.66 -9.54 1.99
N THR A 5 -18.49 -8.53 2.17
CA THR A 5 -18.58 -7.39 1.24
C THR A 5 -18.02 -6.07 1.76
N GLY A 6 -17.26 -6.06 2.85
CA GLY A 6 -16.74 -4.82 3.45
C GLY A 6 -17.72 -4.08 4.36
N ALA A 7 -18.93 -4.58 4.50
CA ALA A 7 -19.97 -3.99 5.36
C ALA A 7 -19.71 -4.15 6.87
N TYR A 8 -18.62 -4.82 7.27
CA TYR A 8 -18.28 -5.02 8.69
C TYR A 8 -18.12 -3.73 9.48
N TYR A 9 -17.49 -2.71 8.88
CA TYR A 9 -17.34 -1.44 9.55
C TYR A 9 -18.67 -0.72 9.77
N GLU A 10 -19.57 -0.83 8.78
CA GLU A 10 -20.92 -0.27 8.89
C GLU A 10 -21.75 -1.02 9.95
N MET A 11 -21.51 -2.32 10.09
CA MET A 11 -22.20 -3.18 11.04
C MET A 11 -21.62 -3.16 12.45
N ARG A 12 -20.39 -2.68 12.62
CA ARG A 12 -19.68 -2.68 13.90
C ARG A 12 -20.52 -2.12 15.05
N ASP A 13 -21.18 -0.99 14.82
CA ASP A 13 -21.94 -0.31 15.86
C ASP A 13 -23.22 -1.06 16.25
N TYR A 14 -23.78 -1.86 15.35
CA TYR A 14 -24.89 -2.77 15.65
C TYR A 14 -24.42 -3.96 16.47
N TYR A 15 -23.35 -4.64 16.05
CA TYR A 15 -22.80 -5.78 16.77
C TYR A 15 -22.31 -5.41 18.17
N ASN A 16 -21.72 -4.22 18.34
CA ASN A 16 -21.26 -3.75 19.64
C ASN A 16 -22.40 -3.40 20.63
N ARG A 17 -23.66 -3.35 20.18
CA ARG A 17 -24.85 -3.15 21.03
C ARG A 17 -25.47 -4.46 21.50
N LEU A 18 -25.12 -5.57 20.87
CA LEU A 18 -25.61 -6.89 21.28
C LEU A 18 -24.86 -7.35 22.52
N THR A 19 -25.60 -8.05 23.39
CA THR A 19 -24.97 -8.72 24.53
C THR A 19 -24.21 -9.97 24.08
N GLU A 20 -23.25 -10.40 24.86
CA GLU A 20 -22.51 -11.63 24.57
C GLU A 20 -23.41 -12.85 24.50
N GLU A 21 -24.45 -12.89 25.35
CA GLU A 21 -25.45 -13.99 25.38
C GLU A 21 -26.25 -14.06 24.09
N GLU A 22 -26.72 -12.93 23.56
CA GLU A 22 -27.44 -12.85 22.28
C GLU A 22 -26.57 -13.36 21.12
N ILE A 23 -25.28 -13.00 21.11
CA ILE A 23 -24.35 -13.42 20.07
C ILE A 23 -24.07 -14.93 20.17
N ARG A 24 -23.82 -15.44 21.39
CA ARG A 24 -23.53 -16.88 21.62
C ARG A 24 -24.68 -17.81 21.23
N GLY A 25 -25.90 -17.33 21.22
CA GLY A 25 -27.10 -18.10 20.81
C GLY A 25 -27.18 -18.33 19.30
N ASN A 26 -26.37 -17.66 18.45
CA ASN A 26 -26.54 -17.74 17.01
C ASN A 26 -25.16 -17.91 16.31
N PRO A 27 -24.91 -19.04 15.62
CA PRO A 27 -23.62 -19.32 14.99
C PRO A 27 -23.23 -18.32 13.90
N ASP A 28 -24.20 -17.72 13.19
CA ASP A 28 -23.91 -16.68 12.19
C ASP A 28 -23.42 -15.39 12.86
N MET A 29 -23.99 -15.02 14.02
CA MET A 29 -23.52 -13.87 14.79
C MET A 29 -22.14 -14.12 15.41
N ILE A 30 -21.87 -15.34 15.90
CA ILE A 30 -20.53 -15.72 16.41
C ILE A 30 -19.50 -15.58 15.27
N CYS A 31 -19.81 -16.14 14.11
CA CYS A 31 -18.95 -16.05 12.93
C CYS A 31 -18.70 -14.59 12.52
N ALA A 32 -19.74 -13.78 12.45
CA ALA A 32 -19.65 -12.37 12.09
C ALA A 32 -18.84 -11.56 13.12
N MET A 33 -19.00 -11.85 14.42
CA MET A 33 -18.24 -11.18 15.48
C MET A 33 -16.76 -11.54 15.40
N SER A 34 -16.40 -12.80 15.18
CA SER A 34 -15.01 -13.21 14.96
C SER A 34 -14.38 -12.45 13.79
N MET A 35 -15.08 -12.37 12.64
CA MET A 35 -14.61 -11.63 11.48
C MET A 35 -14.48 -10.13 11.78
N LEU A 36 -15.50 -9.52 12.42
CA LEU A 36 -15.47 -8.11 12.79
C LEU A 36 -14.26 -7.75 13.65
N ARG A 37 -13.99 -8.54 14.71
CA ARG A 37 -12.84 -8.32 15.60
C ARG A 37 -11.52 -8.47 14.85
N SER A 38 -11.42 -9.42 13.93
CA SER A 38 -10.25 -9.51 13.05
C SER A 38 -10.07 -8.24 12.18
N MET A 39 -11.14 -7.69 11.63
CA MET A 39 -11.07 -6.51 10.77
C MET A 39 -10.83 -5.20 11.54
N THR A 40 -11.22 -5.14 12.82
CA THR A 40 -11.04 -3.96 13.69
C THR A 40 -9.74 -3.96 14.48
N PHE A 41 -8.78 -4.81 14.13
CA PHE A 41 -7.46 -4.88 14.74
C PHE A 41 -7.42 -5.50 16.15
N GLU A 42 -8.34 -6.43 16.38
CA GLU A 42 -8.50 -7.17 17.65
C GLU A 42 -8.36 -8.69 17.39
N PRO A 43 -7.20 -9.20 16.94
CA PRO A 43 -7.06 -10.60 16.54
C PRO A 43 -7.28 -11.59 17.69
N GLU A 44 -6.90 -11.23 18.90
CA GLU A 44 -7.08 -12.05 20.09
C GLU A 44 -8.57 -12.24 20.42
N GLU A 45 -9.37 -11.18 20.32
CA GLU A 45 -10.84 -11.26 20.50
C GLU A 45 -11.49 -12.04 19.35
N SER A 46 -10.98 -11.89 18.12
CA SER A 46 -11.42 -12.68 16.97
C SER A 46 -11.25 -14.19 17.24
N GLU A 47 -10.09 -14.61 17.75
CA GLU A 47 -9.81 -16.01 18.07
C GLU A 47 -10.71 -16.53 19.20
N LYS A 48 -11.04 -15.74 20.22
CA LYS A 48 -12.01 -16.14 21.24
C LYS A 48 -13.37 -16.47 20.64
N TRP A 49 -13.88 -15.62 19.75
CA TRP A 49 -15.16 -15.88 19.07
C TRP A 49 -15.08 -17.10 18.14
N TYR A 50 -13.94 -17.33 17.51
CA TYR A 50 -13.72 -18.55 16.72
C TYR A 50 -13.76 -19.83 17.59
N GLU A 51 -13.15 -19.81 18.78
CA GLU A 51 -13.23 -20.93 19.70
C GLU A 51 -14.66 -21.16 20.22
N ILE A 52 -15.42 -20.09 20.48
CA ILE A 52 -16.84 -20.17 20.82
C ILE A 52 -17.64 -20.87 19.70
N LEU A 53 -17.37 -20.57 18.43
CA LEU A 53 -18.01 -21.26 17.30
C LEU A 53 -17.66 -22.75 17.29
N LYS A 54 -16.41 -23.11 17.55
CA LYS A 54 -15.99 -24.53 17.64
C LYS A 54 -16.69 -25.25 18.77
N GLU A 55 -16.87 -24.60 19.90
CA GLU A 55 -17.60 -25.15 21.05
C GLU A 55 -19.08 -25.33 20.72
N TYR A 56 -19.69 -24.36 20.08
CA TYR A 56 -21.08 -24.44 19.60
C TYR A 56 -21.26 -25.69 18.69
N ILE A 57 -20.36 -25.92 17.72
CA ILE A 57 -20.40 -27.07 16.82
C ILE A 57 -20.24 -28.39 17.58
N ARG A 58 -19.41 -28.48 18.63
CA ARG A 58 -19.24 -29.69 19.43
C ARG A 58 -20.51 -30.11 20.14
N HIS A 59 -21.38 -29.15 20.51
CA HIS A 59 -22.64 -29.43 21.20
C HIS A 59 -23.81 -29.66 20.25
N MET A 60 -23.64 -29.45 18.94
CA MET A 60 -24.66 -29.74 17.95
C MET A 60 -24.81 -31.25 17.70
N ASP A 61 -26.05 -31.69 17.49
CA ASP A 61 -26.30 -33.02 16.95
C ASP A 61 -25.82 -33.10 15.48
N ARG A 62 -25.03 -34.10 15.16
CA ARG A 62 -24.56 -34.36 13.79
C ARG A 62 -25.68 -34.67 12.81
N GLY A 63 -26.86 -35.11 13.32
CA GLY A 63 -28.10 -35.32 12.55
C GLY A 63 -28.87 -34.03 12.25
N ASP A 64 -28.54 -32.91 12.89
CA ASP A 64 -29.16 -31.61 12.65
C ASP A 64 -28.97 -31.18 11.20
N SER A 65 -30.04 -30.70 10.58
CA SER A 65 -30.02 -30.18 9.22
C SER A 65 -29.01 -29.02 9.03
N ASP A 66 -28.79 -28.23 10.10
CA ASP A 66 -27.90 -27.07 10.11
C ASP A 66 -26.42 -27.41 10.41
N TYR A 67 -26.13 -28.63 10.92
CA TYR A 67 -24.77 -29.00 11.33
C TYR A 67 -23.70 -28.72 10.24
N ARG A 68 -24.01 -29.13 8.99
CA ARG A 68 -23.08 -28.93 7.87
C ARG A 68 -22.89 -27.45 7.53
N ARG A 69 -23.96 -26.65 7.61
CA ARG A 69 -23.88 -25.20 7.38
C ARG A 69 -22.98 -24.53 8.41
N VAL A 70 -23.15 -24.86 9.68
CA VAL A 70 -22.36 -24.28 10.77
C VAL A 70 -20.88 -24.72 10.70
N CYS A 71 -20.60 -25.97 10.32
CA CYS A 71 -19.23 -26.39 9.99
C CYS A 71 -18.63 -25.60 8.81
N GLY A 72 -19.48 -25.19 7.85
CA GLY A 72 -19.08 -24.29 6.76
C GLY A 72 -18.64 -22.91 7.27
N LEU A 73 -19.32 -22.34 8.27
CA LEU A 73 -18.94 -21.07 8.91
C LEU A 73 -17.54 -21.16 9.58
N GLN A 74 -17.26 -22.30 10.25
CA GLN A 74 -15.92 -22.55 10.81
C GLN A 74 -14.86 -22.56 9.69
N SER A 75 -15.10 -23.30 8.62
CA SER A 75 -14.19 -23.36 7.47
C SER A 75 -14.01 -22.00 6.81
N TYR A 76 -15.08 -21.20 6.72
CA TYR A 76 -15.03 -19.81 6.25
C TYR A 76 -14.09 -18.96 7.09
N LEU A 77 -14.16 -19.01 8.44
CA LEU A 77 -13.24 -18.29 9.31
C LEU A 77 -11.81 -18.78 9.19
N GLU A 78 -11.59 -20.10 9.06
CA GLU A 78 -10.26 -20.68 8.91
C GLU A 78 -9.50 -20.13 7.70
N ILE A 79 -10.19 -19.88 6.61
CA ILE A 79 -9.60 -19.34 5.39
C ILE A 79 -9.71 -17.81 5.28
N GLY A 80 -10.75 -17.23 5.89
CA GLY A 80 -11.15 -15.83 5.67
C GLY A 80 -10.54 -14.82 6.63
N LEU A 81 -10.23 -15.19 7.90
CA LEU A 81 -9.79 -14.22 8.91
C LEU A 81 -8.53 -13.45 8.47
N PRO A 82 -8.60 -12.11 8.37
CA PRO A 82 -7.50 -11.28 7.86
C PRO A 82 -6.18 -11.41 8.62
N HIS A 83 -6.21 -11.58 9.96
CA HIS A 83 -5.03 -11.68 10.80
C HIS A 83 -4.31 -13.03 10.68
N ARG A 84 -4.99 -14.06 10.19
CA ARG A 84 -4.34 -15.34 9.88
C ARG A 84 -3.62 -15.23 8.54
N GLY A 85 -2.33 -15.51 8.50
CA GLY A 85 -1.53 -15.51 7.29
C GLY A 85 -2.01 -16.53 6.25
N THR A 86 -1.29 -16.61 5.14
CA THR A 86 -1.58 -17.54 4.05
C THR A 86 -0.75 -18.83 4.12
N GLU A 87 0.10 -18.97 5.13
CA GLU A 87 0.88 -20.19 5.37
C GLU A 87 -0.06 -21.39 5.60
N GLY A 88 0.17 -22.45 4.85
CA GLY A 88 -0.66 -23.66 4.92
C GLY A 88 -2.06 -23.54 4.32
N LEU A 89 -2.49 -22.36 3.89
CA LEU A 89 -3.81 -22.13 3.29
C LEU A 89 -4.03 -23.00 2.04
N ALA A 90 -3.02 -23.13 1.18
CA ALA A 90 -3.09 -23.98 -0.02
C ALA A 90 -3.42 -25.44 0.31
N LYS A 91 -3.00 -25.96 1.46
CA LYS A 91 -3.32 -27.34 1.92
C LYS A 91 -4.76 -27.50 2.37
N LYS A 92 -5.40 -26.41 2.85
CA LYS A 92 -6.80 -26.41 3.33
C LYS A 92 -7.81 -26.25 2.19
N LEU A 93 -7.44 -25.60 1.09
CA LEU A 93 -8.33 -25.32 -0.04
C LEU A 93 -9.03 -26.56 -0.64
N PRO A 94 -8.36 -27.72 -0.85
CA PRO A 94 -9.04 -28.91 -1.37
C PRO A 94 -10.16 -29.43 -0.45
N ALA A 95 -9.97 -29.38 0.87
CA ALA A 95 -10.98 -29.78 1.84
C ALA A 95 -12.20 -28.83 1.80
N VAL A 96 -11.97 -27.54 1.69
CA VAL A 96 -13.02 -26.52 1.54
C VAL A 96 -13.75 -26.69 0.21
N ALA A 97 -13.02 -26.89 -0.89
CA ALA A 97 -13.60 -27.15 -2.20
C ALA A 97 -14.52 -28.38 -2.19
N LYS A 98 -14.11 -29.45 -1.49
CA LYS A 98 -14.94 -30.67 -1.32
C LYS A 98 -16.23 -30.39 -0.54
N LEU A 99 -16.18 -29.56 0.49
CA LEU A 99 -17.37 -29.13 1.23
C LEU A 99 -18.37 -28.37 0.34
N LEU A 100 -17.89 -27.50 -0.51
CA LEU A 100 -18.69 -26.67 -1.41
C LEU A 100 -19.27 -27.46 -2.60
N THR A 101 -18.54 -28.40 -3.16
CA THR A 101 -19.01 -29.25 -4.26
C THR A 101 -20.13 -30.19 -3.84
N SER A 102 -20.33 -30.43 -2.56
CA SER A 102 -21.44 -31.24 -2.03
C SER A 102 -22.81 -30.62 -2.21
N LYS A 103 -22.94 -29.41 -2.75
CA LYS A 103 -24.17 -28.60 -2.94
C LYS A 103 -25.01 -28.39 -1.65
N THR A 104 -24.51 -28.82 -0.52
CA THR A 104 -25.21 -28.79 0.77
C THR A 104 -24.82 -27.63 1.66
N VAL A 105 -23.75 -26.89 1.30
CA VAL A 105 -23.23 -25.78 2.08
C VAL A 105 -22.97 -24.59 1.17
N ALA A 106 -23.68 -23.50 1.39
CA ALA A 106 -23.33 -22.20 0.84
C ALA A 106 -22.43 -21.48 1.85
N LEU A 107 -21.19 -21.20 1.49
CA LEU A 107 -20.35 -20.30 2.29
C LEU A 107 -20.84 -18.86 2.14
N PRO A 108 -20.67 -18.01 3.17
CA PRO A 108 -20.84 -16.58 3.01
C PRO A 108 -19.95 -16.05 1.87
N GLU A 109 -20.44 -15.06 1.13
CA GLU A 109 -19.64 -14.41 0.09
C GLU A 109 -18.31 -13.90 0.66
N MET A 110 -17.20 -14.23 0.00
CA MET A 110 -15.87 -13.85 0.44
C MET A 110 -15.21 -12.92 -0.57
N SER A 111 -15.06 -11.65 -0.23
CA SER A 111 -14.23 -10.73 -1.01
C SER A 111 -12.74 -10.98 -0.73
N VAL A 112 -12.02 -11.42 -1.74
CA VAL A 112 -10.55 -11.59 -1.65
C VAL A 112 -9.84 -10.25 -1.61
N THR A 113 -10.42 -9.25 -2.25
CA THR A 113 -9.80 -7.92 -2.46
C THR A 113 -10.06 -6.94 -1.33
N SER A 114 -11.19 -7.07 -0.62
CA SER A 114 -11.64 -6.09 0.39
C SER A 114 -11.67 -4.65 -0.16
N ASN A 115 -12.16 -4.46 -1.36
CA ASN A 115 -12.21 -3.18 -2.10
C ASN A 115 -10.84 -2.55 -2.43
N LEU A 116 -9.75 -3.30 -2.27
CA LEU A 116 -8.39 -2.84 -2.52
C LEU A 116 -7.95 -3.12 -3.97
N PRO A 117 -7.02 -2.36 -4.52
CA PRO A 117 -6.57 -2.47 -5.91
C PRO A 117 -5.53 -3.58 -6.12
N SER A 118 -5.63 -4.70 -5.40
CA SER A 118 -4.65 -5.78 -5.44
C SER A 118 -5.24 -7.09 -4.92
N LEU A 119 -4.90 -8.21 -5.55
CA LEU A 119 -5.15 -9.56 -5.04
C LEU A 119 -4.06 -10.00 -4.06
N LEU A 120 -2.78 -9.75 -4.39
CA LEU A 120 -1.66 -10.19 -3.54
C LEU A 120 -1.70 -9.58 -2.15
N ARG A 121 -2.25 -8.39 -2.01
CA ARG A 121 -2.41 -7.68 -0.73
C ARG A 121 -3.82 -7.15 -0.53
N GLY A 122 -4.81 -7.97 -0.89
CA GLY A 122 -6.22 -7.75 -0.63
C GLY A 122 -6.61 -7.99 0.83
N GLY A 123 -7.65 -8.75 1.08
CA GLY A 123 -8.06 -9.15 2.44
C GLY A 123 -6.94 -9.81 3.24
N LYS A 124 -6.17 -10.68 2.59
CA LYS A 124 -4.92 -11.28 3.10
C LYS A 124 -3.72 -10.83 2.28
N ASP A 125 -2.51 -11.15 2.78
CA ASP A 125 -1.26 -10.99 2.02
C ASP A 125 -0.80 -12.37 1.52
N PHE A 126 -0.64 -12.49 0.19
CA PHE A 126 -0.29 -13.75 -0.47
C PHE A 126 1.20 -13.84 -0.82
N SER A 127 2.07 -13.10 -0.15
CA SER A 127 3.52 -13.11 -0.39
C SER A 127 4.12 -14.51 -0.30
N GLU A 128 3.64 -15.38 0.61
CA GLU A 128 4.11 -16.75 0.74
C GLU A 128 3.86 -17.62 -0.52
N TRP A 129 2.96 -17.18 -1.39
CA TRP A 129 2.64 -17.87 -2.64
C TRP A 129 3.48 -17.40 -3.82
N VAL A 130 4.03 -16.18 -3.76
CA VAL A 130 4.78 -15.54 -4.85
C VAL A 130 5.99 -16.33 -5.32
N PRO A 131 6.83 -16.94 -4.46
CA PRO A 131 7.96 -17.76 -4.92
C PRO A 131 7.54 -19.02 -5.72
N LYS A 132 6.28 -19.45 -5.59
CA LYS A 132 5.72 -20.66 -6.22
C LYS A 132 4.54 -20.36 -7.14
N ASP A 133 4.38 -19.12 -7.58
CA ASP A 133 3.20 -18.60 -8.28
C ASP A 133 2.82 -19.42 -9.53
N LYS A 134 3.78 -19.72 -10.41
CA LYS A 134 3.54 -20.52 -11.64
C LYS A 134 3.05 -21.94 -11.33
N GLY A 135 3.62 -22.58 -10.31
CA GLY A 135 3.18 -23.89 -9.86
C GLY A 135 1.79 -23.87 -9.25
N LEU A 136 1.52 -22.88 -8.40
CA LEU A 136 0.20 -22.68 -7.78
C LEU A 136 -0.87 -22.33 -8.82
N TYR A 137 -0.58 -21.47 -9.78
CA TYR A 137 -1.47 -21.15 -10.88
C TYR A 137 -1.97 -22.42 -11.58
N ASN A 138 -1.05 -23.34 -11.93
CA ASN A 138 -1.39 -24.56 -12.63
C ASN A 138 -2.20 -25.56 -11.79
N THR A 139 -2.05 -25.53 -10.47
CA THR A 139 -2.63 -26.57 -9.59
C THR A 139 -3.92 -26.12 -8.88
N ILE A 140 -4.02 -24.84 -8.45
CA ILE A 140 -5.12 -24.39 -7.61
C ILE A 140 -6.05 -23.39 -8.29
N ARG A 141 -5.73 -22.86 -9.48
CA ARG A 141 -6.53 -21.84 -10.15
C ARG A 141 -8.00 -22.27 -10.25
N ILE A 142 -8.27 -23.38 -10.92
CA ILE A 142 -9.64 -23.86 -11.15
C ILE A 142 -10.38 -24.14 -9.84
N PRO A 143 -9.82 -24.90 -8.86
CA PRO A 143 -10.47 -25.12 -7.58
C PRO A 143 -10.80 -23.81 -6.82
N VAL A 144 -9.90 -22.84 -6.83
CA VAL A 144 -10.12 -21.56 -6.12
C VAL A 144 -11.21 -20.72 -6.79
N GLU A 145 -11.18 -20.62 -8.11
CA GLU A 145 -12.20 -19.90 -8.88
C GLU A 145 -13.59 -20.52 -8.66
N MET A 146 -13.68 -21.86 -8.62
CA MET A 146 -14.94 -22.55 -8.31
C MET A 146 -15.46 -22.28 -6.90
N VAL A 147 -14.55 -22.27 -5.90
CA VAL A 147 -14.88 -22.01 -4.49
C VAL A 147 -15.42 -20.59 -4.30
N LEU A 148 -14.78 -19.63 -4.94
CA LEU A 148 -15.09 -18.21 -4.79
C LEU A 148 -16.24 -17.75 -5.72
N GLY A 149 -16.68 -18.59 -6.68
CA GLY A 149 -17.77 -18.27 -7.59
C GLY A 149 -17.49 -16.97 -8.35
N ARG A 150 -18.42 -16.00 -8.29
CA ARG A 150 -18.29 -14.72 -8.98
C ARG A 150 -17.06 -13.89 -8.51
N TYR A 151 -16.59 -14.08 -7.28
CA TYR A 151 -15.36 -13.45 -6.75
C TYR A 151 -14.09 -14.16 -7.25
N GLY A 152 -14.20 -15.34 -7.83
CA GLY A 152 -13.11 -16.12 -8.40
C GLY A 152 -12.85 -15.88 -9.88
N VAL A 153 -13.78 -15.23 -10.60
CA VAL A 153 -13.65 -15.02 -12.05
C VAL A 153 -12.34 -14.31 -12.37
N GLY A 154 -11.48 -14.96 -13.18
CA GLY A 154 -10.18 -14.43 -13.61
C GLY A 154 -9.13 -14.26 -12.51
N LEU A 155 -9.42 -14.71 -11.27
CA LEU A 155 -8.54 -14.53 -10.12
C LEU A 155 -7.13 -15.08 -10.38
N GLY A 156 -7.05 -16.27 -10.98
CA GLY A 156 -5.76 -16.92 -11.25
C GLY A 156 -4.88 -16.10 -12.21
N ASP A 157 -5.44 -15.63 -13.29
CA ASP A 157 -4.72 -14.83 -14.31
C ASP A 157 -4.28 -13.47 -13.76
N ILE A 158 -5.15 -12.81 -13.00
CA ILE A 158 -4.84 -11.53 -12.36
C ILE A 158 -3.75 -11.73 -11.30
N ALA A 159 -3.88 -12.73 -10.41
CA ALA A 159 -2.92 -12.98 -9.35
C ALA A 159 -1.53 -13.35 -9.88
N LEU A 160 -1.45 -14.22 -10.90
CA LEU A 160 -0.18 -14.56 -11.54
C LEU A 160 0.45 -13.33 -12.19
N THR A 161 -0.33 -12.52 -12.93
CA THR A 161 0.22 -11.32 -13.59
C THR A 161 0.66 -10.27 -12.58
N GLU A 162 -0.09 -10.10 -11.47
CA GLU A 162 0.31 -9.21 -10.40
C GLU A 162 1.62 -9.69 -9.73
N SER A 163 1.77 -11.00 -9.49
CA SER A 163 3.00 -11.59 -8.96
C SER A 163 4.21 -11.32 -9.87
N LEU A 164 4.06 -11.56 -11.18
CA LEU A 164 5.13 -11.29 -12.14
C LEU A 164 5.50 -9.81 -12.19
N LEU A 165 4.50 -8.91 -12.18
CA LEU A 165 4.72 -7.47 -12.14
C LEU A 165 5.47 -7.05 -10.87
N GLU A 166 5.11 -7.59 -9.69
CA GLU A 166 5.78 -7.27 -8.43
C GLU A 166 7.22 -7.81 -8.39
N LYS A 167 7.53 -8.88 -9.11
CA LYS A 167 8.90 -9.37 -9.33
C LYS A 167 9.72 -8.53 -10.32
N GLY A 168 9.10 -7.54 -10.96
CA GLY A 168 9.73 -6.74 -12.01
C GLY A 168 9.88 -7.49 -13.33
N GLU A 169 9.11 -8.57 -13.54
CA GLU A 169 9.07 -9.26 -14.84
C GLU A 169 8.23 -8.48 -15.86
N ASP A 170 8.55 -8.61 -17.14
CA ASP A 170 7.76 -8.01 -18.20
C ASP A 170 6.42 -8.76 -18.35
N VAL A 171 5.33 -8.04 -18.17
CA VAL A 171 3.96 -8.52 -18.31
C VAL A 171 3.25 -7.96 -19.53
N SER A 172 3.94 -7.26 -20.41
CA SER A 172 3.36 -6.62 -21.61
C SER A 172 2.66 -7.62 -22.52
N GLY A 173 3.21 -8.83 -22.66
CA GLY A 173 2.62 -9.92 -23.42
C GLY A 173 1.28 -10.44 -22.87
N ARG A 174 0.94 -10.14 -21.62
CA ARG A 174 -0.33 -10.53 -20.97
C ARG A 174 -1.41 -9.44 -21.09
N PHE A 175 -1.07 -8.26 -21.56
CA PHE A 175 -1.97 -7.11 -21.58
C PHE A 175 -3.26 -7.41 -22.40
N LEU A 176 -3.14 -8.02 -23.57
CA LEU A 176 -4.29 -8.38 -24.40
C LEU A 176 -5.23 -9.39 -23.74
N SER A 177 -4.68 -10.43 -23.11
CA SER A 177 -5.49 -11.43 -22.39
C SER A 177 -6.21 -10.82 -21.18
N LEU A 178 -5.56 -9.91 -20.45
CA LEU A 178 -6.19 -9.19 -19.35
C LEU A 178 -7.29 -8.23 -19.84
N THR A 179 -7.11 -7.60 -20.99
CA THR A 179 -8.16 -6.74 -21.58
C THR A 179 -9.37 -7.58 -22.01
N ALA A 180 -9.15 -8.75 -22.61
CA ALA A 180 -10.24 -9.68 -22.94
C ALA A 180 -10.99 -10.17 -21.67
N LEU A 181 -10.28 -10.40 -20.57
CA LEU A 181 -10.88 -10.78 -19.28
C LEU A 181 -11.83 -9.72 -18.72
N GLN A 182 -11.70 -8.46 -19.12
CA GLN A 182 -12.54 -7.36 -18.66
C GLN A 182 -14.02 -7.58 -18.99
N GLU A 183 -14.32 -8.09 -20.19
CA GLU A 183 -15.70 -8.41 -20.59
C GLU A 183 -16.27 -9.57 -19.78
N GLU A 184 -15.49 -10.60 -19.54
CA GLU A 184 -15.91 -11.73 -18.70
C GLU A 184 -16.21 -11.30 -17.26
N LEU A 185 -15.36 -10.45 -16.67
CA LEU A 185 -15.57 -9.88 -15.34
C LEU A 185 -16.85 -9.04 -15.27
N ARG A 186 -17.12 -8.23 -16.30
CA ARG A 186 -18.37 -7.45 -16.40
C ARG A 186 -19.61 -8.34 -16.43
N ALA A 187 -19.54 -9.45 -17.13
CA ALA A 187 -20.67 -10.38 -17.29
C ALA A 187 -20.90 -11.27 -16.08
N ARG A 188 -19.86 -11.77 -15.45
CA ARG A 188 -19.93 -12.84 -14.45
C ARG A 188 -19.22 -12.53 -13.12
N GLY A 189 -18.34 -11.53 -13.09
CA GLY A 189 -17.53 -11.18 -11.93
C GLY A 189 -18.21 -10.23 -10.96
N THR A 190 -17.38 -9.53 -10.21
CA THR A 190 -17.80 -8.49 -9.24
C THR A 190 -17.07 -7.18 -9.54
N PRO A 191 -17.66 -6.03 -9.17
CA PRO A 191 -17.00 -4.73 -9.34
C PRO A 191 -15.63 -4.65 -8.66
N GLU A 192 -15.41 -5.37 -7.56
CA GLU A 192 -14.12 -5.44 -6.88
C GLU A 192 -13.06 -6.13 -7.72
N MET A 193 -13.41 -7.22 -8.40
CA MET A 193 -12.49 -7.93 -9.29
C MET A 193 -12.19 -7.12 -10.55
N GLU A 194 -13.19 -6.40 -11.09
CA GLU A 194 -12.99 -5.43 -12.17
C GLU A 194 -12.02 -4.31 -11.73
N PHE A 195 -12.15 -3.81 -10.48
CA PHE A 195 -11.25 -2.79 -9.94
C PHE A 195 -9.81 -3.28 -9.85
N VAL A 196 -9.59 -4.50 -9.36
CA VAL A 196 -8.23 -5.08 -9.30
C VAL A 196 -7.63 -5.21 -10.70
N LEU A 197 -8.42 -5.67 -11.68
CA LEU A 197 -7.95 -5.76 -13.06
C LEU A 197 -7.60 -4.37 -13.63
N ALA A 198 -8.48 -3.38 -13.47
CA ALA A 198 -8.20 -2.01 -13.88
C ALA A 198 -6.94 -1.44 -13.22
N ALA A 199 -6.78 -1.67 -11.90
CA ALA A 199 -5.60 -1.26 -11.16
C ALA A 199 -4.31 -1.95 -11.63
N LEU A 200 -4.38 -3.23 -12.00
CA LEU A 200 -3.25 -3.97 -12.55
C LEU A 200 -2.85 -3.40 -13.93
N LEU A 201 -3.82 -3.16 -14.82
CA LEU A 201 -3.58 -2.53 -16.12
C LEU A 201 -2.98 -1.13 -15.98
N VAL A 202 -3.50 -0.32 -15.05
CA VAL A 202 -2.94 1.01 -14.75
C VAL A 202 -1.49 0.89 -14.29
N ARG A 203 -1.17 -0.03 -13.37
CA ARG A 203 0.21 -0.24 -12.90
C ARG A 203 1.14 -0.69 -14.02
N THR A 204 0.67 -1.58 -14.90
CA THR A 204 1.43 -2.02 -16.08
C THR A 204 1.74 -0.84 -17.03
N LEU A 205 0.75 0.01 -17.30
CA LEU A 205 0.96 1.22 -18.12
C LEU A 205 1.95 2.19 -17.47
N LEU A 206 1.90 2.36 -16.13
CA LEU A 206 2.82 3.23 -15.41
C LEU A 206 4.26 2.70 -15.43
N THR A 207 4.45 1.37 -15.36
CA THR A 207 5.78 0.76 -15.49
C THR A 207 6.41 1.07 -16.85
N ALA A 208 5.61 1.26 -17.88
CA ALA A 208 6.03 1.64 -19.23
C ALA A 208 6.03 3.16 -19.50
N GLY A 209 5.81 4.00 -18.47
CA GLY A 209 5.78 5.47 -18.60
C GLY A 209 4.51 6.05 -19.24
N ASN A 210 3.48 5.24 -19.49
CA ASN A 210 2.24 5.63 -20.18
C ASN A 210 1.20 6.26 -19.24
N THR A 211 1.53 7.39 -18.61
CA THR A 211 0.68 8.07 -17.59
C THR A 211 -0.66 8.52 -18.15
N GLY A 212 -0.71 9.00 -19.41
CA GLY A 212 -1.95 9.45 -20.04
C GLY A 212 -2.97 8.32 -20.15
N LYS A 213 -2.58 7.21 -20.76
CA LYS A 213 -3.45 6.02 -20.89
C LYS A 213 -3.86 5.44 -19.55
N ALA A 214 -2.94 5.43 -18.57
CA ALA A 214 -3.22 4.99 -17.20
C ALA A 214 -4.31 5.85 -16.54
N ARG A 215 -4.24 7.17 -16.73
CA ARG A 215 -5.23 8.13 -16.22
C ARG A 215 -6.59 7.94 -16.88
N ASP A 216 -6.62 7.85 -18.21
CA ASP A 216 -7.87 7.69 -18.97
C ASP A 216 -8.61 6.42 -18.55
N LEU A 217 -7.88 5.28 -18.45
CA LEU A 217 -8.43 4.01 -17.99
C LEU A 217 -9.01 4.12 -16.58
N LEU A 218 -8.29 4.75 -15.64
CA LEU A 218 -8.75 4.88 -14.26
C LEU A 218 -9.96 5.82 -14.15
N LEU A 219 -10.02 6.89 -14.93
CA LEU A 219 -11.15 7.83 -14.96
C LEU A 219 -12.38 7.17 -15.58
N GLN A 220 -12.22 6.41 -16.65
CA GLN A 220 -13.30 5.63 -17.24
C GLN A 220 -13.86 4.62 -16.23
N PHE A 221 -13.00 3.83 -15.58
CA PHE A 221 -13.44 2.87 -14.58
C PHE A 221 -14.16 3.55 -13.40
N ARG A 222 -13.68 4.72 -12.97
CA ARG A 222 -14.34 5.51 -11.93
C ARG A 222 -15.76 5.93 -12.32
N ALA A 223 -15.95 6.39 -13.54
CA ALA A 223 -17.26 6.78 -14.06
C ALA A 223 -18.22 5.57 -14.08
N GLU A 224 -17.77 4.42 -14.62
CA GLU A 224 -18.52 3.17 -14.62
C GLU A 224 -18.88 2.70 -13.20
N ALA A 225 -17.96 2.84 -12.22
CA ALA A 225 -18.22 2.48 -10.84
C ALA A 225 -19.31 3.34 -10.17
N VAL A 226 -19.35 4.64 -10.50
CA VAL A 226 -20.42 5.55 -10.04
C VAL A 226 -21.75 5.17 -10.69
N GLU A 227 -21.79 4.99 -11.99
CA GLU A 227 -23.00 4.64 -12.74
C GLU A 227 -23.62 3.34 -12.24
N ARG A 228 -22.81 2.34 -11.92
CA ARG A 228 -23.22 1.03 -11.43
C ARG A 228 -23.46 0.96 -9.92
N GLY A 229 -23.35 2.07 -9.20
CA GLY A 229 -23.53 2.13 -7.75
C GLY A 229 -22.46 1.44 -6.92
N ALA A 230 -21.28 1.14 -7.49
CA ALA A 230 -20.14 0.54 -6.80
C ALA A 230 -19.34 1.58 -5.98
N THR A 231 -20.06 2.44 -5.24
CA THR A 231 -19.50 3.64 -4.56
C THR A 231 -18.48 3.30 -3.49
N ARG A 232 -18.54 2.10 -2.89
CA ARG A 232 -17.56 1.61 -1.91
C ARG A 232 -16.12 1.50 -2.45
N LEU A 233 -15.94 1.45 -3.77
CA LEU A 233 -14.63 1.41 -4.43
C LEU A 233 -14.01 2.80 -4.58
N LEU A 234 -14.83 3.85 -4.63
CA LEU A 234 -14.41 5.22 -4.94
C LEU A 234 -13.28 5.73 -4.04
N PRO A 235 -13.27 5.49 -2.72
CA PRO A 235 -12.17 5.96 -1.88
C PRO A 235 -10.79 5.43 -2.30
N ASN A 236 -10.71 4.16 -2.72
CA ASN A 236 -9.47 3.54 -3.20
C ASN A 236 -9.15 3.92 -4.64
N ILE A 237 -10.14 4.10 -5.50
CA ILE A 237 -9.98 4.64 -6.85
C ILE A 237 -9.41 6.07 -6.79
N ASP A 238 -9.97 6.93 -5.95
CA ASP A 238 -9.49 8.30 -5.77
C ASP A 238 -8.09 8.36 -5.12
N ALA A 239 -7.75 7.45 -4.22
CA ALA A 239 -6.38 7.29 -3.73
C ALA A 239 -5.41 6.88 -4.85
N MET A 240 -5.83 6.03 -5.79
CA MET A 240 -5.03 5.66 -6.95
C MET A 240 -4.85 6.84 -7.91
N ARG A 241 -5.90 7.65 -8.14
CA ARG A 241 -5.80 8.92 -8.88
C ARG A 241 -4.83 9.90 -8.22
N CYS A 242 -4.84 9.96 -6.89
CA CYS A 242 -3.85 10.75 -6.13
C CYS A 242 -2.42 10.27 -6.40
N ARG A 243 -2.17 8.95 -6.36
CA ARG A 243 -0.83 8.40 -6.70
C ARG A 243 -0.41 8.74 -8.13
N LEU A 244 -1.31 8.67 -9.11
CA LEU A 244 -1.06 9.13 -10.48
C LEU A 244 -0.68 10.62 -10.50
N SER A 245 -1.46 11.46 -9.81
CA SER A 245 -1.20 12.90 -9.73
C SER A 245 0.13 13.24 -9.04
N LEU A 246 0.62 12.38 -8.13
CA LEU A 246 1.96 12.53 -7.53
C LEU A 246 3.07 12.22 -8.56
N LEU A 247 2.84 11.31 -9.50
CA LEU A 247 3.82 10.94 -10.54
C LEU A 247 3.97 12.04 -11.60
N ASP A 248 2.87 12.61 -12.05
CA ASP A 248 2.84 13.58 -13.14
C ASP A 248 2.82 15.06 -12.72
N GLY A 249 2.84 15.32 -11.41
CA GLY A 249 2.83 16.68 -10.85
C GLY A 249 1.47 17.38 -10.91
N GLY A 250 0.39 16.62 -11.16
CA GLY A 250 -0.98 17.16 -11.23
C GLY A 250 -1.47 17.73 -9.89
N THR A 251 -2.54 18.52 -9.95
CA THR A 251 -3.12 19.22 -8.79
C THR A 251 -4.03 18.34 -7.92
N PHE A 252 -4.55 17.24 -8.46
CA PHE A 252 -5.49 16.36 -7.75
C PHE A 252 -4.92 15.79 -6.45
N ALA A 253 -3.60 15.55 -6.38
CA ALA A 253 -2.97 15.08 -5.15
C ALA A 253 -3.16 16.05 -3.98
N SER A 254 -3.13 17.36 -4.22
CA SER A 254 -3.36 18.37 -3.18
C SER A 254 -4.82 18.40 -2.72
N VAL A 255 -5.78 18.32 -3.66
CA VAL A 255 -7.22 18.22 -3.35
C VAL A 255 -7.51 16.97 -2.55
N TRP A 256 -7.00 15.81 -3.00
CA TRP A 256 -7.19 14.54 -2.31
C TRP A 256 -6.63 14.58 -0.88
N PHE A 257 -5.45 15.16 -0.71
CA PHE A 257 -4.79 15.23 0.59
C PHE A 257 -5.55 16.11 1.59
N SER A 258 -6.15 17.22 1.14
CA SER A 258 -6.91 18.15 2.00
C SER A 258 -8.33 17.67 2.31
N GLU A 259 -8.99 16.99 1.35
CA GLU A 259 -10.44 16.76 1.43
C GLU A 259 -10.82 15.28 1.53
N LEU A 260 -10.05 14.38 0.91
CA LEU A 260 -10.42 12.98 0.72
C LEU A 260 -9.52 11.99 1.48
N ALA A 261 -8.38 12.46 2.02
CA ALA A 261 -7.47 11.60 2.76
C ALA A 261 -8.13 11.03 4.03
N PRO A 262 -7.86 9.77 4.38
CA PRO A 262 -8.48 9.15 5.54
C PRO A 262 -8.05 9.83 6.84
N ASN A 263 -8.99 9.90 7.80
CA ASN A 263 -8.67 10.27 9.17
C ASN A 263 -7.92 9.10 9.84
N GLU A 264 -6.86 9.40 10.56
CA GLU A 264 -6.05 8.42 11.29
C GLU A 264 -6.29 8.40 12.80
N ALA A 265 -7.30 9.10 13.32
CA ALA A 265 -7.62 9.04 14.75
C ALA A 265 -7.89 7.60 15.21
N VAL A 266 -8.61 6.82 14.41
CA VAL A 266 -8.75 5.38 14.55
C VAL A 266 -8.10 4.70 13.33
N PHE A 267 -7.22 3.74 13.60
CA PHE A 267 -6.53 3.01 12.52
C PHE A 267 -7.38 1.82 12.07
N TYR A 268 -7.67 1.78 10.76
CA TYR A 268 -8.36 0.66 10.12
C TYR A 268 -7.44 0.00 9.09
N GLY A 269 -7.12 -1.28 9.29
CA GLY A 269 -6.23 -2.02 8.37
C GLY A 269 -6.73 -2.07 6.93
N MET A 270 -8.05 -1.96 6.69
CA MET A 270 -8.63 -1.91 5.34
C MET A 270 -8.38 -0.58 4.62
N GLU A 271 -8.07 0.49 5.35
CA GLU A 271 -7.70 1.81 4.81
C GLU A 271 -6.22 1.93 4.43
N ARG A 272 -5.42 0.89 4.61
CA ARG A 272 -3.96 0.91 4.45
C ARG A 272 -3.47 1.45 3.10
N TYR A 273 -4.17 1.17 2.00
CA TYR A 273 -3.81 1.72 0.69
C TYR A 273 -3.93 3.25 0.67
N ARG A 274 -4.98 3.78 1.29
CA ARG A 274 -5.22 5.22 1.45
C ARG A 274 -4.21 5.83 2.43
N TYR A 275 -3.88 5.16 3.54
CA TYR A 275 -2.84 5.60 4.48
C TYR A 275 -1.46 5.68 3.80
N LEU A 276 -1.06 4.67 3.05
CA LEU A 276 0.20 4.69 2.30
C LEU A 276 0.22 5.77 1.20
N THR A 277 -0.94 6.13 0.66
CA THR A 277 -1.08 7.27 -0.26
C THR A 277 -0.95 8.60 0.49
N LYS A 278 -1.58 8.74 1.67
CA LYS A 278 -1.46 9.92 2.54
C LYS A 278 0.00 10.14 2.98
N VAL A 279 0.71 9.08 3.33
CA VAL A 279 2.15 9.13 3.64
C VAL A 279 2.94 9.75 2.50
N ARG A 280 2.67 9.38 1.24
CA ARG A 280 3.35 9.97 0.07
C ARG A 280 3.05 11.47 -0.08
N CYS A 281 1.82 11.89 0.18
CA CYS A 281 1.48 13.31 0.23
C CYS A 281 2.25 14.02 1.36
N CYS A 282 2.31 13.43 2.56
CA CYS A 282 3.11 13.98 3.67
C CYS A 282 4.59 14.12 3.28
N ILE A 283 5.17 13.10 2.61
CA ILE A 283 6.56 13.15 2.12
C ILE A 283 6.75 14.29 1.13
N LYS A 284 5.85 14.46 0.16
CA LYS A 284 5.87 15.56 -0.80
C LYS A 284 5.83 16.92 -0.10
N HIS A 285 5.01 17.05 0.95
CA HIS A 285 4.86 18.30 1.71
C HIS A 285 5.85 18.44 2.88
N ARG A 286 6.88 17.59 2.97
CA ARG A 286 7.91 17.58 4.04
C ARG A 286 7.36 17.36 5.45
N GLN A 287 6.19 16.78 5.57
CA GLN A 287 5.55 16.43 6.84
C GLN A 287 6.03 15.06 7.33
N TYR A 288 7.35 14.88 7.45
CA TYR A 288 7.96 13.58 7.71
C TYR A 288 7.57 12.99 9.07
N HIS A 289 7.41 13.81 10.10
CA HIS A 289 6.97 13.33 11.43
C HIS A 289 5.55 12.73 11.37
N ALA A 290 4.61 13.42 10.69
CA ALA A 290 3.27 12.88 10.50
C ALA A 290 3.28 11.59 9.68
N ALA A 291 4.10 11.53 8.62
CA ALA A 291 4.31 10.30 7.84
C ALA A 291 4.82 9.15 8.73
N LEU A 292 5.84 9.39 9.56
CA LEU A 292 6.44 8.37 10.43
C LEU A 292 5.49 7.87 11.51
N LEU A 293 4.64 8.74 12.08
CA LEU A 293 3.61 8.32 13.04
C LEU A 293 2.63 7.31 12.40
N LEU A 294 2.16 7.61 11.19
CA LEU A 294 1.25 6.72 10.47
C LEU A 294 1.96 5.44 10.03
N LEU A 295 3.20 5.54 9.56
CA LEU A 295 4.02 4.38 9.17
C LEU A 295 4.34 3.47 10.37
N GLY A 296 4.50 4.01 11.57
CA GLY A 296 4.67 3.22 12.80
C GLY A 296 3.45 2.33 13.08
N ARG A 297 2.24 2.88 12.99
CA ARG A 297 0.99 2.10 13.09
C ARG A 297 0.86 1.06 11.98
N MET A 298 1.25 1.43 10.75
CA MET A 298 1.28 0.49 9.62
C MET A 298 2.23 -0.67 9.88
N LEU A 299 3.42 -0.40 10.41
CA LEU A 299 4.42 -1.43 10.69
C LEU A 299 3.94 -2.42 11.76
N ASP A 300 3.30 -1.93 12.83
CA ASP A 300 2.68 -2.77 13.85
C ASP A 300 1.56 -3.65 13.26
N TYR A 301 0.65 -3.04 12.49
CA TYR A 301 -0.41 -3.78 11.81
C TYR A 301 0.15 -4.86 10.89
N THR A 302 1.16 -4.53 10.06
CA THR A 302 1.69 -5.49 9.08
C THR A 302 2.39 -6.69 9.73
N ARG A 303 3.01 -6.49 10.89
CA ARG A 303 3.60 -7.57 11.70
C ARG A 303 2.53 -8.48 12.29
N ARG A 304 1.52 -7.91 12.94
CA ARG A 304 0.44 -8.68 13.61
C ARG A 304 -0.43 -9.45 12.63
N TYR A 305 -0.58 -8.95 11.39
CA TYR A 305 -1.42 -9.54 10.36
C TYR A 305 -0.64 -10.34 9.30
N ALA A 306 0.63 -10.62 9.52
CA ALA A 306 1.50 -11.35 8.61
C ALA A 306 1.38 -10.81 7.16
N ARG A 307 1.69 -9.51 6.97
CA ARG A 307 1.55 -8.81 5.68
C ARG A 307 2.90 -8.34 5.12
N PRO A 308 3.73 -9.26 4.61
CA PRO A 308 5.08 -8.95 4.15
C PRO A 308 5.15 -7.86 3.07
N LEU A 309 4.23 -7.86 2.09
CA LEU A 309 4.25 -6.90 0.98
C LEU A 309 3.89 -5.48 1.44
N ASP A 310 2.90 -5.35 2.33
CA ASP A 310 2.57 -4.07 2.95
C ASP A 310 3.68 -3.61 3.91
N MET A 311 4.34 -4.54 4.62
CA MET A 311 5.49 -4.24 5.48
C MET A 311 6.68 -3.74 4.67
N LEU A 312 6.97 -4.37 3.53
CA LEU A 312 8.02 -3.95 2.61
C LEU A 312 7.80 -2.52 2.13
N GLU A 313 6.61 -2.18 1.64
CA GLU A 313 6.27 -0.81 1.22
C GLU A 313 6.42 0.19 2.38
N THR A 314 6.00 -0.21 3.59
CA THR A 314 6.12 0.60 4.80
C THR A 314 7.58 0.89 5.14
N LEU A 315 8.45 -0.11 5.14
CA LEU A 315 9.89 0.03 5.42
C LEU A 315 10.60 0.94 4.39
N ILE A 316 10.26 0.82 3.11
CA ILE A 316 10.80 1.70 2.06
C ILE A 316 10.43 3.16 2.33
N LEU A 317 9.16 3.43 2.66
CA LEU A 317 8.69 4.79 2.95
C LEU A 317 9.30 5.36 4.25
N ILE A 318 9.49 4.53 5.29
CA ILE A 318 10.24 4.92 6.50
C ILE A 318 11.66 5.32 6.11
N SER A 319 12.34 4.53 5.30
CA SER A 319 13.70 4.80 4.84
C SER A 319 13.79 6.13 4.09
N ILE A 320 12.83 6.42 3.19
CA ILE A 320 12.77 7.70 2.48
C ILE A 320 12.56 8.87 3.46
N CYS A 321 11.65 8.74 4.43
CA CYS A 321 11.42 9.78 5.43
C CYS A 321 12.67 10.05 6.26
N ARG A 322 13.29 9.00 6.82
CA ARG A 322 14.50 9.08 7.65
C ARG A 322 15.68 9.66 6.88
N TYR A 323 15.90 9.18 5.65
CA TYR A 323 16.93 9.75 4.76
C TYR A 323 16.73 11.25 4.56
N ARG A 324 15.51 11.72 4.29
CA ARG A 324 15.20 13.14 4.09
C ARG A 324 15.28 13.98 5.37
N MET A 325 15.21 13.35 6.52
CA MET A 325 15.44 13.96 7.83
C MET A 325 16.92 13.94 8.24
N GLU A 326 17.80 13.39 7.38
CA GLU A 326 19.23 13.22 7.64
C GLU A 326 19.52 12.32 8.86
N SER A 327 18.63 11.38 9.17
CA SER A 327 18.78 10.42 10.25
C SER A 327 19.45 9.14 9.72
N ASP A 328 20.53 8.68 10.33
CA ASP A 328 21.32 7.55 9.85
C ASP A 328 20.63 6.20 9.91
N ASP A 329 19.60 6.05 10.74
CA ASP A 329 18.81 4.83 10.91
C ASP A 329 18.00 4.42 9.66
N TRP A 330 17.95 5.27 8.62
CA TRP A 330 17.34 4.89 7.34
C TRP A 330 17.95 3.62 6.74
N ARG A 331 19.26 3.39 7.00
CA ARG A 331 19.99 2.24 6.46
C ARG A 331 19.48 0.91 7.03
N GLU A 332 19.17 0.87 8.31
CA GLU A 332 18.64 -0.33 8.97
C GLU A 332 17.27 -0.71 8.43
N HIS A 333 16.39 0.28 8.27
CA HIS A 333 15.06 0.07 7.69
C HIS A 333 15.15 -0.36 6.22
N PHE A 334 16.10 0.24 5.47
CA PHE A 334 16.29 -0.11 4.07
C PHE A 334 16.92 -1.51 3.89
N ALA A 335 17.86 -1.88 4.74
CA ALA A 335 18.42 -3.24 4.77
C ALA A 335 17.32 -4.29 5.06
N SER A 336 16.47 -4.03 6.07
CA SER A 336 15.32 -4.89 6.37
C SER A 336 14.34 -4.99 5.19
N ALA A 337 14.13 -3.89 4.46
CA ALA A 337 13.31 -3.91 3.25
C ALA A 337 13.95 -4.78 2.15
N LEU A 338 15.25 -4.65 1.92
CA LEU A 338 15.97 -5.46 0.92
C LEU A 338 15.94 -6.94 1.24
N GLU A 339 16.13 -7.32 2.50
CA GLU A 339 16.05 -8.72 2.96
C GLU A 339 14.65 -9.30 2.73
N LEU A 340 13.61 -8.57 3.15
CA LEU A 340 12.22 -8.97 2.96
C LEU A 340 11.85 -9.06 1.48
N GLY A 341 12.27 -8.10 0.67
CA GLY A 341 12.04 -8.08 -0.77
C GLY A 341 12.73 -9.24 -1.48
N TRP A 342 13.97 -9.56 -1.10
CA TRP A 342 14.70 -10.72 -1.61
C TRP A 342 14.00 -12.04 -1.28
N LYS A 343 13.53 -12.22 -0.05
CA LYS A 343 12.83 -13.44 0.38
C LYS A 343 11.68 -13.81 -0.56
N TYR A 344 10.92 -12.83 -1.04
CA TYR A 344 9.75 -13.05 -1.90
C TYR A 344 9.99 -12.74 -3.39
N GLY A 345 11.16 -12.21 -3.73
CA GLY A 345 11.51 -11.81 -5.08
C GLY A 345 10.90 -10.48 -5.54
N TYR A 346 10.49 -9.61 -4.62
CA TYR A 346 9.86 -8.33 -4.92
C TYR A 346 10.87 -7.28 -5.40
N VAL A 347 10.62 -6.71 -6.57
CA VAL A 347 11.43 -5.65 -7.20
C VAL A 347 10.60 -4.38 -7.42
N ALA A 348 9.37 -4.52 -7.96
CA ALA A 348 8.58 -3.37 -8.37
C ALA A 348 8.15 -2.45 -7.23
N VAL A 349 8.06 -2.96 -5.99
CA VAL A 349 7.78 -2.14 -4.80
C VAL A 349 8.86 -1.08 -4.57
N PHE A 350 10.12 -1.42 -4.85
CA PHE A 350 11.25 -0.48 -4.79
C PHE A 350 11.24 0.46 -5.98
N THR A 351 11.18 -0.10 -7.19
CA THR A 351 11.37 0.69 -8.42
C THR A 351 10.28 1.74 -8.61
N ARG A 352 9.04 1.49 -8.15
CA ARG A 352 7.93 2.45 -8.18
C ARG A 352 8.19 3.73 -7.39
N GLU A 353 9.08 3.71 -6.42
CA GLU A 353 9.46 4.92 -5.66
C GLU A 353 10.49 5.79 -6.42
N GLY A 354 11.01 5.32 -7.55
CA GLY A 354 11.77 6.05 -8.56
C GLY A 354 12.67 7.16 -8.01
N ALA A 355 12.39 8.38 -8.42
CA ALA A 355 13.16 9.56 -8.00
C ALA A 355 13.24 9.78 -6.47
N ALA A 356 12.28 9.26 -5.71
CA ALA A 356 12.31 9.35 -4.24
C ALA A 356 13.29 8.35 -3.61
N LEU A 357 13.50 7.18 -4.23
CA LEU A 357 14.36 6.11 -3.73
C LEU A 357 15.78 6.21 -4.26
N LEU A 358 15.99 6.72 -5.47
CA LEU A 358 17.30 6.75 -6.13
C LEU A 358 18.43 7.29 -5.24
N PRO A 359 18.27 8.41 -4.50
CA PRO A 359 19.34 8.92 -3.62
C PRO A 359 19.74 7.97 -2.48
N LEU A 360 18.83 7.08 -2.04
CA LEU A 360 19.14 6.07 -1.03
C LEU A 360 19.99 4.96 -1.65
N LEU A 361 19.62 4.50 -2.85
CA LEU A 361 20.38 3.47 -3.59
C LEU A 361 21.82 3.92 -3.86
N GLU A 362 22.04 5.17 -4.23
CA GLU A 362 23.37 5.74 -4.48
C GLU A 362 24.27 5.78 -3.22
N ARG A 363 23.69 5.81 -2.03
CA ARG A 363 24.39 5.95 -0.75
C ARG A 363 24.40 4.71 0.13
N PHE A 364 23.68 3.67 -0.29
CA PHE A 364 23.61 2.43 0.47
C PHE A 364 24.80 1.52 0.18
N ASP A 365 25.39 0.94 1.22
CA ASP A 365 26.41 -0.10 1.07
C ASP A 365 25.75 -1.44 0.74
N HIS A 366 25.74 -1.79 -0.53
CA HIS A 366 25.03 -2.96 -1.07
C HIS A 366 25.87 -4.24 -1.14
N ARG A 367 27.10 -4.27 -0.58
CA ARG A 367 28.00 -5.44 -0.64
C ARG A 367 27.39 -6.73 -0.07
N ALA A 368 26.49 -6.59 0.89
CA ALA A 368 25.76 -7.74 1.48
C ALA A 368 24.51 -8.17 0.67
N VAL A 369 24.09 -7.37 -0.31
CA VAL A 369 22.93 -7.66 -1.15
C VAL A 369 23.34 -8.54 -2.33
N LYS A 370 22.47 -9.46 -2.75
CA LYS A 370 22.73 -10.29 -3.94
C LYS A 370 22.88 -9.40 -5.19
N PRO A 371 23.98 -9.53 -5.97
CA PRO A 371 24.28 -8.61 -7.08
C PRO A 371 23.15 -8.52 -8.11
N ASP A 372 22.61 -9.64 -8.59
CA ASP A 372 21.54 -9.66 -9.60
C ASP A 372 20.24 -9.01 -9.10
N TYR A 373 19.96 -9.15 -7.81
CA TYR A 373 18.77 -8.54 -7.20
C TYR A 373 18.94 -7.03 -7.06
N TRP A 374 20.13 -6.58 -6.61
CA TRP A 374 20.47 -5.18 -6.52
C TRP A 374 20.39 -4.49 -7.88
N GLU A 375 20.97 -5.11 -8.91
CA GLU A 375 20.96 -4.57 -10.28
C GLU A 375 19.54 -4.38 -10.81
N LYS A 376 18.64 -5.34 -10.58
CA LYS A 376 17.23 -5.23 -10.97
C LYS A 376 16.54 -4.05 -10.27
N ILE A 377 16.81 -3.85 -8.99
CA ILE A 377 16.23 -2.72 -8.24
C ILE A 377 16.80 -1.40 -8.76
N LEU A 378 18.11 -1.32 -8.90
CA LEU A 378 18.80 -0.09 -9.33
C LEU A 378 18.38 0.31 -10.74
N SER A 379 18.51 -0.60 -11.72
CA SER A 379 18.15 -0.33 -13.11
C SER A 379 16.68 0.05 -13.27
N GLY A 380 15.77 -0.70 -12.64
CA GLY A 380 14.34 -0.38 -12.67
C GLY A 380 14.02 0.95 -11.99
N THR A 381 14.70 1.30 -10.89
CA THR A 381 14.51 2.59 -10.21
C THR A 381 14.98 3.76 -11.06
N VAL A 382 16.12 3.62 -11.75
CA VAL A 382 16.64 4.63 -12.69
C VAL A 382 15.64 4.87 -13.81
N VAL A 383 15.09 3.82 -14.40
CA VAL A 383 14.07 3.93 -15.45
C VAL A 383 12.83 4.68 -14.95
N GLN A 384 12.31 4.31 -13.80
CA GLN A 384 11.13 4.98 -13.21
C GLN A 384 11.43 6.43 -12.81
N ALA A 385 12.61 6.72 -12.29
CA ALA A 385 13.06 8.08 -12.02
C ALA A 385 13.18 8.92 -13.30
N GLY A 386 13.54 8.30 -14.43
CA GLY A 386 13.54 8.93 -15.75
C GLY A 386 12.14 9.33 -16.22
N TYR A 387 11.15 8.45 -16.04
CA TYR A 387 9.75 8.76 -16.37
C TYR A 387 9.13 9.79 -15.41
N TYR A 388 9.44 9.71 -14.13
CA TYR A 388 8.76 10.44 -13.05
C TYR A 388 9.75 11.22 -12.16
N GLY A 389 10.62 12.01 -12.78
CA GLY A 389 11.69 12.74 -12.07
C GLY A 389 11.21 13.73 -11.00
N GLN A 390 9.92 14.14 -11.05
CA GLN A 390 9.30 15.03 -10.06
C GLN A 390 8.58 14.27 -8.93
N TYR A 391 8.55 12.94 -8.99
CA TYR A 391 7.82 12.13 -8.02
C TYR A 391 8.33 12.35 -6.60
N LEU A 392 7.43 12.72 -5.71
CA LEU A 392 7.68 13.09 -4.31
C LEU A 392 8.80 14.13 -4.11
N ARG A 393 9.21 14.81 -5.17
CA ARG A 393 10.11 15.96 -5.03
C ARG A 393 9.41 17.02 -4.19
N PRO A 394 10.01 17.45 -3.07
CA PRO A 394 9.44 18.55 -2.30
C PRO A 394 9.29 19.77 -3.21
N PRO A 395 8.23 20.59 -3.00
CA PRO A 395 8.12 21.86 -3.72
C PRO A 395 9.43 22.62 -3.53
N ASP A 396 10.04 23.03 -4.63
CA ASP A 396 11.21 23.87 -4.58
C ASP A 396 10.83 25.10 -3.75
N ILE A 397 11.65 25.44 -2.75
CA ILE A 397 11.59 26.81 -2.19
C ILE A 397 12.01 27.67 -3.38
N PRO A 398 11.12 28.54 -3.93
CA PRO A 398 11.49 29.24 -5.15
C PRO A 398 12.75 30.06 -4.87
N LEU A 399 13.86 29.71 -5.54
CA LEU A 399 15.08 30.54 -5.55
C LEU A 399 14.77 31.98 -6.00
N THR A 400 13.66 32.15 -6.72
CA THR A 400 13.07 33.46 -7.09
C THR A 400 12.80 34.38 -5.91
N ARG A 401 12.74 33.89 -4.66
CA ARG A 401 12.66 34.73 -3.46
C ARG A 401 14.00 35.18 -2.91
N LEU A 402 15.10 34.55 -3.30
CA LEU A 402 16.43 34.98 -2.92
C LEU A 402 16.95 35.95 -3.96
N THR A 403 17.50 37.06 -3.50
CA THR A 403 18.26 37.96 -4.37
C THR A 403 19.59 37.31 -4.79
N GLN A 404 20.21 37.79 -5.83
CA GLN A 404 21.54 37.30 -6.24
C GLN A 404 22.54 37.33 -5.07
N MET A 405 22.53 38.40 -4.26
CA MET A 405 23.38 38.54 -3.09
C MET A 405 23.07 37.49 -2.01
N GLU A 406 21.80 37.23 -1.73
CA GLU A 406 21.38 36.21 -0.76
C GLU A 406 21.77 34.79 -1.25
N THR A 407 21.71 34.55 -2.54
CA THR A 407 22.15 33.27 -3.15
C THR A 407 23.64 33.07 -3.03
N LEU A 408 24.44 34.12 -3.28
CA LEU A 408 25.89 34.06 -3.12
C LEU A 408 26.27 33.86 -1.65
N ILE A 409 25.62 34.58 -0.72
CA ILE A 409 25.86 34.43 0.71
C ILE A 409 25.47 32.99 1.17
N LEU A 410 24.39 32.43 0.67
CA LEU A 410 23.97 31.06 1.00
C LEU A 410 25.03 30.04 0.52
N ARG A 411 25.59 30.23 -0.68
CA ARG A 411 26.69 29.39 -1.17
C ARG A 411 27.93 29.49 -0.27
N LEU A 412 28.31 30.69 0.14
CA LEU A 412 29.46 30.88 1.03
C LEU A 412 29.23 30.30 2.42
N ILE A 413 27.99 30.41 2.95
CA ILE A 413 27.59 29.74 4.20
C ILE A 413 27.69 28.20 4.06
N SER A 414 27.34 27.63 2.92
CA SER A 414 27.46 26.19 2.69
C SER A 414 28.91 25.69 2.58
N GLN A 415 29.84 26.57 2.28
CA GLN A 415 31.28 26.35 2.27
C GLN A 415 31.94 26.67 3.62
N ASP A 416 31.17 26.76 4.70
CA ASP A 416 31.62 27.07 6.07
C ASP A 416 32.31 28.44 6.23
N LYS A 417 32.11 29.38 5.29
CA LYS A 417 32.71 30.71 5.36
C LYS A 417 32.11 31.55 6.49
N SER A 418 32.96 32.14 7.34
CA SER A 418 32.54 33.09 8.38
C SER A 418 31.93 34.39 7.80
N ASN A 419 31.27 35.20 8.62
CA ASN A 419 30.76 36.49 8.14
C ASN A 419 31.89 37.44 7.73
N GLU A 420 33.06 37.36 8.38
CA GLU A 420 34.24 38.11 8.03
C GLU A 420 34.79 37.71 6.64
N GLU A 421 34.87 36.41 6.36
CA GLU A 421 35.24 35.89 5.05
C GLU A 421 34.25 36.28 3.96
N ILE A 422 32.93 36.22 4.28
CA ILE A 422 31.86 36.66 3.36
C ILE A 422 32.03 38.14 3.03
N CYS A 423 32.32 38.97 4.03
CA CYS A 423 32.58 40.41 3.81
C CYS A 423 33.76 40.65 2.89
N ALA A 424 34.86 39.91 3.11
CA ALA A 424 36.08 40.02 2.29
C ALA A 424 35.84 39.52 0.86
N LEU A 425 35.13 38.42 0.67
CA LEU A 425 34.88 37.82 -0.65
C LEU A 425 33.87 38.62 -1.51
N LEU A 426 32.91 39.29 -0.87
CA LEU A 426 31.85 40.03 -1.57
C LEU A 426 32.04 41.54 -1.54
N ASP A 427 33.14 42.01 -0.94
CA ASP A 427 33.43 43.44 -0.75
C ASP A 427 32.27 44.23 -0.13
N ILE A 428 31.72 43.70 0.98
CA ILE A 428 30.62 44.32 1.71
C ILE A 428 30.95 44.52 3.19
N LYS A 429 30.35 45.55 3.79
CA LYS A 429 30.57 45.85 5.20
C LYS A 429 29.82 44.83 6.10
N MET A 430 30.35 44.56 7.28
CA MET A 430 29.76 43.63 8.26
C MET A 430 28.27 43.86 8.58
N PRO A 431 27.80 45.11 8.77
CA PRO A 431 26.37 45.33 8.98
C PRO A 431 25.48 44.91 7.80
N THR A 432 25.99 45.11 6.58
CA THR A 432 25.32 44.69 5.34
C THR A 432 25.26 43.17 5.22
N ALA A 433 26.39 42.48 5.48
CA ALA A 433 26.40 41.03 5.50
C ALA A 433 25.43 40.44 6.52
N LYS A 434 25.42 40.94 7.77
CA LYS A 434 24.51 40.53 8.81
C LYS A 434 23.03 40.75 8.41
N THR A 435 22.74 41.85 7.72
CA THR A 435 21.39 42.13 7.22
C THR A 435 20.95 41.11 6.16
N HIS A 436 21.83 40.82 5.19
CA HIS A 436 21.56 39.81 4.18
C HIS A 436 21.40 38.40 4.78
N VAL A 437 22.25 38.01 5.72
CA VAL A 437 22.14 36.72 6.42
C VAL A 437 20.81 36.62 7.19
N ARG A 438 20.41 37.67 7.90
CA ARG A 438 19.11 37.71 8.60
C ARG A 438 17.94 37.60 7.64
N ASN A 439 17.95 38.33 6.53
CA ASN A 439 16.90 38.29 5.51
C ASN A 439 16.85 36.91 4.83
N LEU A 440 18.01 36.35 4.53
CA LEU A 440 18.18 34.99 4.02
C LEU A 440 17.55 33.96 4.95
N PHE A 441 17.86 34.00 6.26
CA PHE A 441 17.32 33.08 7.25
C PHE A 441 15.80 33.22 7.35
N LYS A 442 15.29 34.46 7.35
CA LYS A 442 13.83 34.73 7.33
C LYS A 442 13.18 34.15 6.08
N LYS A 443 13.76 34.33 4.89
CA LYS A 443 13.24 33.79 3.63
C LYS A 443 13.28 32.27 3.56
N LEU A 444 14.34 31.66 4.08
CA LEU A 444 14.53 30.21 4.14
C LEU A 444 13.75 29.58 5.31
N LYS A 445 13.17 30.39 6.22
CA LYS A 445 12.51 29.94 7.45
C LYS A 445 13.42 29.04 8.32
N VAL A 446 14.69 29.45 8.45
CA VAL A 446 15.70 28.77 9.29
C VAL A 446 16.11 29.70 10.42
N SER A 447 16.54 29.09 11.54
CA SER A 447 16.91 29.80 12.77
C SER A 447 18.41 29.79 13.03
N SER A 448 19.15 28.92 12.35
CA SER A 448 20.58 28.74 12.56
C SER A 448 21.38 28.65 11.26
N ARG A 449 22.69 28.88 11.37
CA ARG A 449 23.66 28.74 10.25
C ARG A 449 23.72 27.30 9.74
N ALA A 450 23.69 26.33 10.66
CA ALA A 450 23.68 24.91 10.32
C ALA A 450 22.41 24.52 9.54
N GLU A 451 21.24 25.09 9.91
CA GLU A 451 20.01 24.90 9.14
C GLU A 451 20.08 25.56 7.75
N ALA A 452 20.74 26.72 7.63
CA ALA A 452 20.96 27.38 6.33
C ALA A 452 21.88 26.54 5.43
N GLN A 453 22.91 25.92 5.97
CA GLN A 453 23.79 24.99 5.24
C GLN A 453 23.00 23.77 4.73
N LYS A 454 22.16 23.18 5.58
CA LYS A 454 21.26 22.08 5.17
C LYS A 454 20.29 22.53 4.06
N ALA A 455 19.76 23.75 4.17
CA ALA A 455 18.91 24.32 3.13
C ALA A 455 19.67 24.53 1.81
N ALA A 456 20.93 24.97 1.82
CA ALA A 456 21.76 25.11 0.63
C ALA A 456 21.98 23.79 -0.11
N ARG A 457 22.28 22.70 0.63
CA ARG A 457 22.40 21.36 0.07
C ARG A 457 21.07 20.87 -0.55
N ARG A 458 19.94 21.13 0.13
CA ARG A 458 18.59 20.81 -0.41
C ARG A 458 18.24 21.58 -1.69
N LEU A 459 18.82 22.77 -1.87
CA LEU A 459 18.62 23.61 -3.04
C LEU A 459 19.60 23.30 -4.18
N GLY A 460 20.50 22.33 -4.00
CA GLY A 460 21.49 21.95 -5.01
C GLY A 460 22.50 23.07 -5.30
N LEU A 461 22.82 23.92 -4.33
CA LEU A 461 23.75 25.00 -4.44
C LEU A 461 25.19 24.57 -4.09
N VAL A 462 25.34 23.33 -3.62
CA VAL A 462 26.63 22.66 -3.27
C VAL A 462 26.54 21.21 -3.65
#